data_ba10e846be8c6748ce829348de237d62
#
_entry.id   ba10e846be8c6748ce829348de237d62
#
_cell.length_a   1.000
_cell.length_b   1.000
_cell.length_c   1.000
_cell.angle_alpha   90.00
_cell.angle_beta   90.00
_cell.angle_gamma   90.00
#
_symmetry.space_group_name_H-M   'P 1'
#
loop_
_entity.id
_entity.type
_entity.pdbx_description
1 polymer ?
#
loop_
_entity_poly.entity_id
_entity_poly.type
_entity_poly.pdbx_seq_one_letter_code
_entity_poly.pdbx_strand_id
1 'polypeptide(L)'
;MRKQAARKYSVNSSSDIADIAVVVVSHESASTLEECLLRLRAAHGVAEIRVIDNASQDGTLDLIQRHAAHDPRVRFIGNPDNPGFAVGCNQGATESTAPWLAFVNPDLMVEADTLSRLRAHALALEGEALLGVDLVDEAGVHDEAARRRDPDFAAMLASPARASKLGVPVENERK
;
A
#
# COMPACT_ATOMS: atom_id res chain seq x y z
N MET A 1 37.91 10.32 -19.31
CA MET A 1 37.48 10.76 -17.98
C MET A 1 36.37 11.80 -18.11
N ARG A 2 35.12 11.41 -17.96
CA ARG A 2 33.98 12.34 -17.93
C ARG A 2 33.57 12.52 -16.49
N LYS A 3 33.75 13.72 -15.93
CA LYS A 3 33.27 14.12 -14.62
C LYS A 3 31.75 14.27 -14.69
N GLN A 4 31.03 13.37 -14.02
CA GLN A 4 29.61 13.53 -13.76
C GLN A 4 29.45 14.61 -12.68
N ALA A 5 28.80 15.72 -13.02
CA ALA A 5 28.48 16.79 -12.09
C ALA A 5 27.36 16.31 -11.17
N ALA A 6 27.66 16.18 -9.90
CA ALA A 6 26.67 15.95 -8.85
C ALA A 6 25.69 17.14 -8.83
N ARG A 7 24.44 16.90 -9.18
CA ARG A 7 23.35 17.86 -9.10
C ARG A 7 23.05 18.07 -7.61
N LYS A 8 23.49 19.20 -7.05
CA LYS A 8 23.09 19.65 -5.72
C LYS A 8 21.58 19.90 -5.74
N TYR A 9 20.81 19.00 -5.16
CA TYR A 9 19.41 19.27 -4.85
C TYR A 9 19.39 20.25 -3.67
N SER A 10 18.97 21.48 -3.95
CA SER A 10 18.61 22.45 -2.93
C SER A 10 17.41 21.90 -2.15
N VAL A 11 17.55 21.75 -0.85
CA VAL A 11 16.47 21.38 0.07
C VAL A 11 15.57 22.61 0.25
N ASN A 12 14.72 22.90 -0.73
CA ASN A 12 13.56 23.76 -0.54
C ASN A 12 12.39 22.86 -0.22
N SER A 13 11.81 23.03 0.96
CA SER A 13 10.55 22.47 1.49
C SER A 13 9.95 21.32 0.67
N SER A 14 10.46 20.09 0.88
CA SER A 14 10.05 18.90 0.09
C SER A 14 8.61 18.42 0.40
N SER A 15 7.85 19.15 1.19
CA SER A 15 6.43 18.88 1.49
C SER A 15 5.46 19.27 0.37
N ASP A 16 5.87 20.16 -0.55
CA ASP A 16 4.95 20.74 -1.54
C ASP A 16 4.98 20.03 -2.91
N ILE A 17 5.87 19.06 -3.10
CA ILE A 17 5.96 18.34 -4.37
C ILE A 17 4.97 17.19 -4.35
N ALA A 18 3.91 17.28 -5.16
CA ALA A 18 2.98 16.19 -5.40
C ALA A 18 3.55 15.25 -6.48
N ASP A 19 4.16 14.15 -6.05
CA ASP A 19 4.85 13.18 -6.90
C ASP A 19 4.66 11.72 -6.45
N ILE A 20 3.69 11.46 -5.55
CA ILE A 20 3.36 10.13 -5.06
C ILE A 20 2.04 9.69 -5.68
N ALA A 21 2.01 8.53 -6.34
CA ALA A 21 0.78 7.84 -6.68
C ALA A 21 0.46 6.82 -5.59
N VAL A 22 -0.77 6.86 -5.10
CA VAL A 22 -1.29 5.87 -4.17
C VAL A 22 -2.16 4.88 -4.93
N VAL A 23 -1.91 3.59 -4.73
CA VAL A 23 -2.71 2.49 -5.27
C VAL A 23 -3.47 1.85 -4.12
N VAL A 24 -4.79 1.80 -4.26
CA VAL A 24 -5.70 1.15 -3.31
C VAL A 24 -6.44 0.05 -4.06
N VAL A 25 -6.33 -1.21 -3.60
CA VAL A 25 -7.11 -2.33 -4.14
C VAL A 25 -8.23 -2.64 -3.18
N SER A 26 -9.47 -2.55 -3.66
CA SER A 26 -10.68 -2.77 -2.87
C SER A 26 -11.48 -3.98 -3.34
N HIS A 27 -12.14 -4.64 -2.42
CA HIS A 27 -13.17 -5.66 -2.63
C HIS A 27 -14.06 -5.68 -1.39
N GLU A 28 -15.36 -5.39 -1.56
CA GLU A 28 -16.34 -5.33 -0.46
C GLU A 28 -15.87 -4.42 0.69
N SER A 29 -15.41 -3.18 0.36
CA SER A 29 -14.72 -2.31 1.31
C SER A 29 -15.50 -1.03 1.63
N ALA A 30 -16.82 -0.97 1.37
CA ALA A 30 -17.62 0.24 1.56
C ALA A 30 -17.57 0.81 2.98
N SER A 31 -17.38 -0.04 4.00
CA SER A 31 -17.35 0.37 5.40
C SER A 31 -16.07 1.11 5.82
N THR A 32 -14.96 0.95 5.12
CA THR A 32 -13.65 1.49 5.49
C THR A 32 -13.08 2.46 4.47
N LEU A 33 -13.38 2.25 3.19
CA LEU A 33 -12.78 2.97 2.07
C LEU A 33 -13.09 4.48 2.08
N GLU A 34 -14.26 4.91 2.60
CA GLU A 34 -14.62 6.34 2.67
C GLU A 34 -13.57 7.13 3.44
N GLU A 35 -13.27 6.71 4.66
CA GLU A 35 -12.28 7.40 5.52
C GLU A 35 -10.87 7.29 4.94
N CYS A 36 -10.50 6.12 4.40
CA CYS A 36 -9.23 5.93 3.72
C CYS A 36 -9.04 6.96 2.59
N LEU A 37 -10.02 7.11 1.69
CA LEU A 37 -9.93 8.05 0.57
C LEU A 37 -9.95 9.51 1.02
N LEU A 38 -10.72 9.87 2.05
CA LEU A 38 -10.70 11.22 2.63
C LEU A 38 -9.30 11.57 3.14
N ARG A 39 -8.65 10.68 3.87
CA ARG A 39 -7.28 10.88 4.38
C ARG A 39 -6.26 10.94 3.27
N LEU A 40 -6.33 10.06 2.26
CA LEU A 40 -5.42 10.08 1.11
C LEU A 40 -5.55 11.38 0.30
N ARG A 41 -6.75 11.91 0.14
CA ARG A 41 -6.98 13.20 -0.53
C ARG A 41 -6.41 14.38 0.25
N ALA A 42 -6.35 14.29 1.58
CA ALA A 42 -5.74 15.28 2.46
C ALA A 42 -4.23 15.09 2.64
N ALA A 43 -3.66 13.95 2.22
CA ALA A 43 -2.26 13.63 2.44
C ALA A 43 -1.32 14.48 1.57
N HIS A 44 -0.22 14.91 2.17
CA HIS A 44 0.80 15.71 1.50
C HIS A 44 1.60 14.87 0.48
N GLY A 45 1.91 15.48 -0.66
CA GLY A 45 2.73 14.85 -1.69
C GLY A 45 1.98 13.89 -2.62
N VAL A 46 0.69 13.66 -2.43
CA VAL A 46 -0.13 12.78 -3.26
C VAL A 46 -0.57 13.49 -4.54
N ALA A 47 -0.04 13.01 -5.67
CA ALA A 47 -0.37 13.47 -7.02
C ALA A 47 -1.52 12.67 -7.64
N GLU A 48 -1.60 11.38 -7.36
CA GLU A 48 -2.53 10.44 -7.96
C GLU A 48 -3.06 9.47 -6.91
N ILE A 49 -4.36 9.13 -7.00
CA ILE A 49 -5.00 8.07 -6.20
C ILE A 49 -5.66 7.11 -7.18
N ARG A 50 -5.11 5.90 -7.30
CA ARG A 50 -5.57 4.83 -8.18
C ARG A 50 -6.33 3.81 -7.38
N VAL A 51 -7.64 3.74 -7.54
CA VAL A 51 -8.47 2.76 -6.84
C VAL A 51 -8.85 1.65 -7.81
N ILE A 52 -8.53 0.42 -7.44
CA ILE A 52 -8.85 -0.76 -8.22
C ILE A 52 -9.94 -1.52 -7.47
N ASP A 53 -11.13 -1.54 -8.02
CA ASP A 53 -12.25 -2.27 -7.44
C ASP A 53 -12.37 -3.66 -8.07
N ASN A 54 -12.23 -4.68 -7.25
CA ASN A 54 -12.28 -6.09 -7.66
C ASN A 54 -13.70 -6.65 -7.51
N ALA A 55 -14.63 -6.15 -8.34
CA ALA A 55 -16.01 -6.60 -8.44
C ALA A 55 -16.81 -6.53 -7.13
N SER A 56 -16.73 -5.42 -6.40
CA SER A 56 -17.52 -5.19 -5.20
C SER A 56 -19.02 -5.05 -5.50
N GLN A 57 -19.87 -5.51 -4.58
CA GLN A 57 -21.32 -5.45 -4.68
C GLN A 57 -21.99 -4.71 -3.50
N ASP A 58 -21.18 -4.25 -2.54
CA ASP A 58 -21.61 -3.61 -1.29
C ASP A 58 -21.76 -2.07 -1.35
N GLY A 59 -21.65 -1.48 -2.55
CA GLY A 59 -21.66 -0.02 -2.75
C GLY A 59 -20.28 0.63 -2.78
N THR A 60 -19.20 -0.15 -2.69
CA THR A 60 -17.82 0.34 -2.81
C THR A 60 -17.59 1.13 -4.09
N LEU A 61 -18.07 0.63 -5.24
CA LEU A 61 -17.87 1.29 -6.52
C LEU A 61 -18.58 2.66 -6.60
N ASP A 62 -19.79 2.76 -6.07
CA ASP A 62 -20.53 4.03 -6.02
C ASP A 62 -19.81 5.08 -5.16
N LEU A 63 -19.20 4.63 -4.06
CA LEU A 63 -18.37 5.45 -3.19
C LEU A 63 -17.14 5.98 -3.96
N ILE A 64 -16.42 5.12 -4.65
CA ILE A 64 -15.25 5.50 -5.47
C ILE A 64 -15.63 6.52 -6.53
N GLN A 65 -16.74 6.32 -7.23
CA GLN A 65 -17.25 7.23 -8.26
C GLN A 65 -17.55 8.63 -7.70
N ARG A 66 -18.14 8.70 -6.50
CA ARG A 66 -18.37 9.99 -5.81
C ARG A 66 -17.06 10.72 -5.52
N HIS A 67 -16.04 10.01 -5.01
CA HIS A 67 -14.72 10.60 -4.77
C HIS A 67 -14.06 11.09 -6.06
N ALA A 68 -14.10 10.31 -7.13
CA ALA A 68 -13.56 10.67 -8.44
C ALA A 68 -14.25 11.91 -9.06
N ALA A 69 -15.54 12.07 -8.83
CA ALA A 69 -16.29 13.25 -9.28
C ALA A 69 -15.87 14.54 -8.57
N HIS A 70 -15.35 14.46 -7.33
CA HIS A 70 -14.96 15.60 -6.51
C HIS A 70 -13.47 15.93 -6.52
N ASP A 71 -12.62 14.95 -6.90
CA ASP A 71 -11.17 15.11 -6.90
C ASP A 71 -10.56 14.43 -8.13
N PRO A 72 -10.02 15.20 -9.11
CA PRO A 72 -9.49 14.66 -10.36
C PRO A 72 -8.25 13.78 -10.18
N ARG A 73 -7.61 13.80 -9.00
CA ARG A 73 -6.51 12.88 -8.65
C ARG A 73 -7.01 11.46 -8.44
N VAL A 74 -8.30 11.29 -8.06
CA VAL A 74 -8.91 9.98 -7.86
C VAL A 74 -9.35 9.43 -9.19
N ARG A 75 -8.74 8.31 -9.60
CA ARG A 75 -9.11 7.55 -10.80
C ARG A 75 -9.29 6.10 -10.41
N PHE A 76 -10.14 5.37 -11.13
CA PHE A 76 -10.44 3.99 -10.75
C PHE A 76 -10.56 3.07 -11.96
N ILE A 77 -10.34 1.77 -11.68
CA ILE A 77 -10.62 0.65 -12.57
C ILE A 77 -11.59 -0.26 -11.83
N GLY A 78 -12.74 -0.56 -12.44
CA GLY A 78 -13.66 -1.59 -11.97
C GLY A 78 -13.40 -2.89 -12.71
N ASN A 79 -12.90 -3.90 -12.03
CA ASN A 79 -12.72 -5.22 -12.59
C ASN A 79 -14.05 -5.99 -12.61
N PRO A 80 -14.35 -6.77 -13.68
CA PRO A 80 -15.58 -7.55 -13.76
C PRO A 80 -15.59 -8.76 -12.81
N ASP A 81 -14.45 -9.15 -12.30
CA ASP A 81 -14.23 -10.23 -11.35
C ASP A 81 -13.18 -9.82 -10.31
N ASN A 82 -12.85 -10.71 -9.37
CA ASN A 82 -11.78 -10.49 -8.39
C ASN A 82 -10.50 -11.23 -8.81
N PRO A 83 -9.60 -10.61 -9.60
CA PRO A 83 -8.35 -11.23 -10.01
C PRO A 83 -7.30 -11.29 -8.89
N GLY A 84 -7.62 -10.75 -7.72
CA GLY A 84 -6.78 -10.73 -6.54
C GLY A 84 -5.93 -9.46 -6.38
N PHE A 85 -5.36 -9.34 -5.18
CA PHE A 85 -4.64 -8.13 -4.74
C PHE A 85 -3.45 -7.77 -5.63
N ALA A 86 -2.60 -8.76 -5.96
CA ALA A 86 -1.38 -8.50 -6.73
C ALA A 86 -1.68 -7.99 -8.16
N VAL A 87 -2.73 -8.52 -8.80
CA VAL A 87 -3.16 -8.05 -10.12
C VAL A 87 -3.67 -6.61 -10.02
N GLY A 88 -4.49 -6.31 -9.02
CA GLY A 88 -4.98 -4.94 -8.78
C GLY A 88 -3.84 -3.95 -8.52
N CYS A 89 -2.84 -4.32 -7.71
CA CYS A 89 -1.64 -3.51 -7.49
C CYS A 89 -0.90 -3.21 -8.80
N ASN A 90 -0.70 -4.21 -9.65
CA ASN A 90 -0.03 -4.04 -10.93
C ASN A 90 -0.83 -3.15 -11.88
N GLN A 91 -2.16 -3.28 -11.93
CA GLN A 91 -3.03 -2.40 -12.72
C GLN A 91 -2.86 -0.94 -12.29
N GLY A 92 -2.97 -0.66 -10.99
CA GLY A 92 -2.81 0.69 -10.46
C GLY A 92 -1.43 1.28 -10.70
N ALA A 93 -0.37 0.48 -10.56
CA ALA A 93 1.00 0.89 -10.80
C ALA A 93 1.25 1.21 -12.29
N THR A 94 0.73 0.38 -13.21
CA THR A 94 0.92 0.58 -14.67
C THR A 94 0.24 1.85 -15.16
N GLU A 95 -0.90 2.22 -14.58
CA GLU A 95 -1.65 3.43 -14.92
C GLU A 95 -1.06 4.70 -14.28
N SER A 96 -0.04 4.59 -13.45
CA SER A 96 0.60 5.73 -12.79
C SER A 96 1.78 6.25 -13.60
N THR A 97 1.97 7.57 -13.56
CA THR A 97 3.14 8.26 -14.09
C THR A 97 4.00 8.90 -13.01
N ALA A 98 3.60 8.78 -11.76
CA ALA A 98 4.33 9.34 -10.63
C ALA A 98 5.63 8.57 -10.35
N PRO A 99 6.71 9.25 -9.93
CA PRO A 99 7.99 8.61 -9.63
C PRO A 99 7.97 7.75 -8.35
N TRP A 100 6.98 7.96 -7.48
CA TRP A 100 6.82 7.21 -6.24
C TRP A 100 5.47 6.50 -6.22
N LEU A 101 5.48 5.23 -5.80
CA LEU A 101 4.29 4.42 -5.61
C LEU A 101 4.11 4.10 -4.13
N ALA A 102 2.89 4.26 -3.63
CA ALA A 102 2.48 3.81 -2.31
C ALA A 102 1.30 2.84 -2.46
N PHE A 103 1.40 1.65 -1.89
CA PHE A 103 0.30 0.69 -1.84
C PHE A 103 -0.34 0.78 -0.46
N VAL A 104 -1.63 1.11 -0.42
CA VAL A 104 -2.38 1.36 0.81
C VAL A 104 -3.62 0.47 0.81
N ASN A 105 -3.83 -0.28 1.89
CA ASN A 105 -5.05 -1.07 2.05
C ASN A 105 -6.27 -0.16 2.28
N PRO A 106 -7.48 -0.57 1.86
CA PRO A 106 -8.70 0.24 1.95
C PRO A 106 -9.20 0.48 3.38
N ASP A 107 -8.61 -0.17 4.36
CA ASP A 107 -8.88 -0.06 5.79
C ASP A 107 -7.78 0.70 6.57
N LEU A 108 -6.75 1.19 5.88
CA LEU A 108 -5.68 1.96 6.51
C LEU A 108 -6.00 3.45 6.54
N MET A 109 -5.67 4.06 7.67
CA MET A 109 -5.81 5.49 7.91
C MET A 109 -4.43 6.13 8.03
N VAL A 110 -4.03 6.85 6.99
CA VAL A 110 -2.76 7.57 6.99
C VAL A 110 -2.92 8.96 7.58
N GLU A 111 -1.91 9.42 8.33
CA GLU A 111 -1.81 10.82 8.72
C GLU A 111 -1.36 11.69 7.54
N ALA A 112 -1.69 12.98 7.58
CA ALA A 112 -1.46 13.88 6.46
C ALA A 112 -0.01 13.93 5.97
N ASP A 113 0.97 13.75 6.85
CA ASP A 113 2.40 13.80 6.54
C ASP A 113 3.06 12.42 6.36
N THR A 114 2.33 11.32 6.56
CA THR A 114 2.91 9.96 6.55
C THR A 114 3.64 9.66 5.23
N LEU A 115 2.97 9.83 4.10
CA LEU A 115 3.54 9.50 2.79
C LEU A 115 4.70 10.44 2.42
N SER A 116 4.58 11.72 2.70
CA SER A 116 5.66 12.69 2.44
C SER A 116 6.90 12.44 3.30
N ARG A 117 6.73 11.99 4.55
CA ARG A 117 7.83 11.55 5.43
C ARG A 117 8.51 10.29 4.93
N LEU A 118 7.74 9.28 4.50
CA LEU A 118 8.31 8.06 3.90
C LEU A 118 9.13 8.39 2.67
N ARG A 119 8.60 9.25 1.78
CA ARG A 119 9.32 9.72 0.61
C ARG A 119 10.63 10.43 0.99
N ALA A 120 10.60 11.29 2.01
CA ALA A 120 11.81 11.97 2.47
C ALA A 120 12.86 10.99 3.01
N HIS A 121 12.44 9.93 3.71
CA HIS A 121 13.33 8.85 4.15
C HIS A 121 13.90 8.07 2.96
N ALA A 122 13.08 7.73 1.95
CA ALA A 122 13.54 7.04 0.76
C ALA A 122 14.60 7.84 -0.01
N LEU A 123 14.40 9.16 -0.13
CA LEU A 123 15.36 10.06 -0.79
C LEU A 123 16.70 10.16 -0.07
N ALA A 124 16.76 9.88 1.23
CA ALA A 124 18.00 9.85 2.01
C ALA A 124 18.78 8.54 1.86
N LEU A 125 18.17 7.50 1.28
CA LEU A 125 18.83 6.23 0.97
C LEU A 125 19.51 6.29 -0.40
N GLU A 126 20.60 5.56 -0.56
CA GLU A 126 21.27 5.42 -1.87
C GLU A 126 20.59 4.29 -2.65
N GLY A 127 20.17 4.59 -3.90
CA GLY A 127 19.57 3.63 -4.82
C GLY A 127 18.05 3.50 -4.70
N GLU A 128 17.52 2.34 -5.09
CA GLU A 128 16.10 2.02 -5.00
C GLU A 128 15.71 1.68 -3.56
N ALA A 129 14.56 2.13 -3.11
CA ALA A 129 14.09 1.91 -1.74
C ALA A 129 12.66 1.37 -1.71
N LEU A 130 12.43 0.38 -0.85
CA LEU A 130 11.11 -0.09 -0.45
C LEU A 130 10.97 0.15 1.05
N LEU A 131 9.98 0.94 1.43
CA LEU A 131 9.70 1.29 2.81
C LEU A 131 8.37 0.71 3.25
N GLY A 132 8.34 0.12 4.43
CA GLY A 132 7.13 -0.26 5.14
C GLY A 132 6.94 0.60 6.38
N VAL A 133 5.72 0.58 6.94
CA VAL A 133 5.36 1.27 8.18
C VAL A 133 4.96 0.28 9.24
N ASP A 134 5.14 0.66 10.50
CA ASP A 134 4.47 0.00 11.60
C ASP A 134 3.01 0.41 11.64
N LEU A 135 2.13 -0.56 11.79
CA LEU A 135 0.72 -0.32 12.00
C LEU A 135 0.43 -0.23 13.50
N VAL A 136 -0.41 0.71 13.86
CA VAL A 136 -0.92 0.87 15.23
C VAL A 136 -2.44 0.94 15.18
N ASP A 137 -3.10 0.49 16.25
CA ASP A 137 -4.53 0.69 16.43
C ASP A 137 -4.84 2.12 16.93
N GLU A 138 -6.12 2.43 17.14
CA GLU A 138 -6.57 3.74 17.64
C GLU A 138 -6.01 4.09 19.02
N ALA A 139 -5.59 3.10 19.82
CA ALA A 139 -4.95 3.30 21.11
C ALA A 139 -3.43 3.46 21.02
N GLY A 140 -2.85 3.39 19.80
CA GLY A 140 -1.41 3.47 19.55
C GLY A 140 -0.66 2.17 19.85
N VAL A 141 -1.37 1.05 19.98
CA VAL A 141 -0.76 -0.28 20.19
C VAL A 141 -0.33 -0.84 18.83
N HIS A 142 0.92 -1.29 18.76
CA HIS A 142 1.47 -1.86 17.54
C HIS A 142 0.78 -3.17 17.15
N ASP A 143 0.46 -3.30 15.87
CA ASP A 143 0.02 -4.56 15.28
C ASP A 143 1.23 -5.47 15.06
N GLU A 144 1.37 -6.50 15.90
CA GLU A 144 2.46 -7.49 15.77
C GLU A 144 2.41 -8.25 14.44
N ALA A 145 1.25 -8.35 13.79
CA ALA A 145 1.10 -9.01 12.49
C ALA A 145 1.69 -8.18 11.33
N ALA A 146 1.86 -6.87 11.50
CA ALA A 146 2.48 -6.00 10.50
C ALA A 146 3.99 -6.24 10.36
N ARG A 147 4.64 -6.74 11.42
CA ARG A 147 6.06 -7.10 11.42
C ARG A 147 6.24 -8.60 11.24
N ARG A 148 6.38 -9.05 10.02
CA ARG A 148 6.71 -10.46 9.75
C ARG A 148 8.21 -10.62 9.59
N ARG A 149 8.77 -11.62 10.25
CA ARG A 149 10.12 -12.12 9.95
C ARG A 149 10.10 -12.78 8.58
N ASP A 150 11.25 -12.80 7.90
CA ASP A 150 11.41 -13.61 6.70
C ASP A 150 10.90 -15.03 6.96
N PRO A 151 10.12 -15.61 6.02
CA PRO A 151 9.58 -16.94 6.21
C PRO A 151 10.72 -17.94 6.39
N ASP A 152 10.92 -18.41 7.62
CA ASP A 152 11.77 -19.56 7.88
C ASP A 152 11.02 -20.81 7.44
N PHE A 153 11.50 -21.42 6.37
CA PHE A 153 10.90 -22.62 5.79
C PHE A 153 10.83 -23.78 6.79
N ALA A 154 11.85 -23.92 7.66
CA ALA A 154 11.87 -24.92 8.71
C ALA A 154 10.79 -24.64 9.77
N ALA A 155 10.62 -23.38 10.20
CA ALA A 155 9.57 -23.00 11.12
C ALA A 155 8.15 -23.14 10.53
N MET A 156 7.98 -22.91 9.21
CA MET A 156 6.72 -23.17 8.51
C MET A 156 6.37 -24.65 8.50
N LEU A 157 7.34 -25.55 8.30
CA LEU A 157 7.14 -26.99 8.30
C LEU A 157 6.89 -27.53 9.73
N ALA A 158 7.48 -26.90 10.74
CA ALA A 158 7.27 -27.28 12.15
C ALA A 158 5.88 -26.93 12.69
N SER A 159 5.07 -26.13 11.99
CA SER A 159 3.70 -25.82 12.40
C SER A 159 2.73 -26.91 11.97
N PRO A 160 2.13 -27.69 12.91
CA PRO A 160 1.28 -28.84 12.60
C PRO A 160 0.11 -28.51 11.64
N ALA A 161 -0.50 -27.34 11.81
CA ALA A 161 -1.65 -26.91 11.01
C ALA A 161 -1.27 -26.56 9.55
N ARG A 162 -0.01 -26.17 9.28
CA ARG A 162 0.50 -25.86 7.93
C ARG A 162 1.14 -27.05 7.26
N ALA A 163 1.85 -27.88 8.03
CA ALA A 163 2.43 -29.14 7.53
C ALA A 163 1.33 -30.07 6.96
N SER A 164 0.19 -30.16 7.63
CA SER A 164 -0.97 -30.93 7.15
C SER A 164 -1.53 -30.41 5.81
N LYS A 165 -1.57 -29.10 5.60
CA LYS A 165 -2.03 -28.50 4.31
C LYS A 165 -1.05 -28.73 3.15
N LEU A 166 0.24 -28.96 3.45
CA LEU A 166 1.28 -29.23 2.46
C LEU A 166 1.50 -30.72 2.24
N GLY A 167 0.71 -31.59 2.90
CA GLY A 167 0.84 -33.05 2.79
C GLY A 167 2.14 -33.61 3.43
N VAL A 168 2.80 -32.83 4.30
CA VAL A 168 3.99 -33.27 5.02
C VAL A 168 3.56 -34.05 6.26
N PRO A 169 4.04 -35.28 6.50
CA PRO A 169 3.72 -36.04 7.70
C PRO A 169 4.19 -35.30 8.96
N VAL A 170 3.28 -35.10 9.91
CA VAL A 170 3.65 -34.55 11.22
C VAL A 170 4.07 -35.72 12.10
N GLU A 171 5.35 -35.84 12.42
CA GLU A 171 5.79 -36.76 13.46
C GLU A 171 5.24 -36.31 14.81
N ASN A 172 4.30 -37.07 15.35
CA ASN A 172 3.84 -36.92 16.72
C ASN A 172 5.00 -37.39 17.63
N GLU A 173 5.69 -36.47 18.28
CA GLU A 173 6.52 -36.82 19.43
C GLU A 173 5.60 -37.46 20.48
N ARG A 174 5.65 -38.79 20.54
CA ARG A 174 5.11 -39.54 21.66
C ARG A 174 6.06 -39.34 22.84
N LYS A 175 5.54 -38.74 23.88
CA LYS A 175 6.14 -38.76 25.20
C LYS A 175 6.25 -40.19 25.72
#